data_b2c43a87171b7c82bd7d451da5c74ae2
#
_entry.id   b2c43a87171b7c82bd7d451da5c74ae2
#
_cell.length_a   1.000
_cell.length_b   1.000
_cell.length_c   1.000
_cell.angle_alpha   90.00
_cell.angle_beta   90.00
_cell.angle_gamma   90.00
#
_symmetry.space_group_name_H-M   'P 1'
#
loop_
_entity.id
_entity.type
_entity.pdbx_description
1 polymer ?
#
loop_
_entity_poly.entity_id
_entity_poly.type
_entity_poly.pdbx_seq_one_letter_code
_entity_poly.pdbx_strand_id
1 'polypeptide(L)'
;MKRKLRYGLIIGMVFLLAGAIALSQYWRSRDFVERWYYDRTHSQETVSSKEAIQSILAEFERVPYAKLDPDYLRQTASDEAVFRKMLSNKFYYLIPGDEIYRKIVGDFRIRDFLPNDQYFRQHLRNLDDSELYWLVNPKLLYAFLQLQQELAKQGYQSDAFVIYNGYRHPAYNRKIGGASRSRHILGEAVDISIRDINGDGRSTKADKEIVLAILDRTVIGNRGGLGRYPGTMSVHFDVRGRRARWDQQ
;
A
#
# COMPACT_ATOMS: atom_id res chain seq x y z
N MET A 1 15.35 -47.94 -6.37
CA MET A 1 15.68 -46.64 -6.99
C MET A 1 14.62 -45.56 -6.76
N LYS A 2 13.34 -45.81 -7.03
CA LYS A 2 12.24 -44.82 -6.90
C LYS A 2 12.02 -44.24 -5.47
N ARG A 3 12.32 -44.97 -4.39
CA ARG A 3 12.14 -44.50 -3.02
C ARG A 3 13.20 -43.47 -2.59
N LYS A 4 14.48 -43.65 -2.96
CA LYS A 4 15.57 -42.71 -2.67
C LYS A 4 15.38 -41.37 -3.41
N LEU A 5 14.81 -41.37 -4.63
CA LEU A 5 14.51 -40.16 -5.41
C LEU A 5 13.39 -39.33 -4.76
N ARG A 6 12.37 -40.01 -4.18
CA ARG A 6 11.28 -39.31 -3.45
C ARG A 6 11.77 -38.65 -2.16
N TYR A 7 12.64 -39.28 -1.40
CA TYR A 7 13.25 -38.71 -0.20
C TYR A 7 14.12 -37.50 -0.51
N GLY A 8 14.90 -37.53 -1.59
CA GLY A 8 15.71 -36.41 -2.04
C GLY A 8 14.87 -35.21 -2.44
N LEU A 9 13.74 -35.44 -3.13
CA LEU A 9 12.78 -34.36 -3.50
C LEU A 9 12.11 -33.74 -2.26
N ILE A 10 11.70 -34.56 -1.29
CA ILE A 10 11.08 -34.06 -0.03
C ILE A 10 12.08 -33.24 0.79
N ILE A 11 13.30 -33.73 0.93
CA ILE A 11 14.36 -33.02 1.65
C ILE A 11 14.68 -31.69 0.93
N GLY A 12 14.79 -31.69 -0.39
CA GLY A 12 14.99 -30.47 -1.18
C GLY A 12 13.86 -29.45 -1.01
N MET A 13 12.58 -29.89 -0.99
CA MET A 13 11.44 -29.01 -0.73
C MET A 13 11.45 -28.44 0.69
N VAL A 14 11.83 -29.23 1.70
CA VAL A 14 11.93 -28.75 3.09
C VAL A 14 13.01 -27.68 3.23
N PHE A 15 14.18 -27.86 2.60
CA PHE A 15 15.22 -26.84 2.61
C PHE A 15 14.82 -25.57 1.85
N LEU A 16 14.11 -25.68 0.73
CA LEU A 16 13.58 -24.53 0.00
C LEU A 16 12.54 -23.77 0.82
N LEU A 17 11.67 -24.50 1.52
CA LEU A 17 10.66 -23.90 2.40
C LEU A 17 11.28 -23.19 3.61
N ALA A 18 12.24 -23.84 4.26
CA ALA A 18 13.00 -23.28 5.38
C ALA A 18 13.79 -22.04 4.95
N GLY A 19 14.42 -22.08 3.78
CA GLY A 19 15.12 -20.95 3.18
C GLY A 19 14.18 -19.77 2.88
N ALA A 20 13.00 -20.04 2.33
CA ALA A 20 11.98 -19.02 2.06
C ALA A 20 11.45 -18.39 3.35
N ILE A 21 11.22 -19.17 4.41
CA ILE A 21 10.80 -18.68 5.73
C ILE A 21 11.90 -17.82 6.36
N ALA A 22 13.15 -18.30 6.37
CA ALA A 22 14.28 -17.54 6.90
C ALA A 22 14.49 -16.21 6.16
N LEU A 23 14.37 -16.22 4.83
CA LEU A 23 14.45 -15.01 4.00
C LEU A 23 13.30 -14.02 4.32
N SER A 24 12.09 -14.54 4.47
CA SER A 24 10.91 -13.75 4.85
C SER A 24 11.07 -13.10 6.24
N GLN A 25 11.59 -13.84 7.21
CA GLN A 25 11.86 -13.32 8.55
C GLN A 25 13.01 -12.30 8.56
N TYR A 26 14.06 -12.53 7.78
CA TYR A 26 15.17 -11.59 7.62
C TYR A 26 14.68 -10.23 7.09
N TRP A 27 13.82 -10.21 6.07
CA TRP A 27 13.27 -8.97 5.51
C TRP A 27 12.35 -8.26 6.49
N ARG A 28 11.53 -8.98 7.24
CA ARG A 28 10.67 -8.39 8.28
C ARG A 28 11.48 -7.79 9.42
N SER A 29 12.56 -8.45 9.82
CA SER A 29 13.43 -7.94 10.89
C SER A 29 14.20 -6.70 10.45
N ARG A 30 14.67 -6.65 9.19
CA ARG A 30 15.35 -5.48 8.64
C ARG A 30 14.40 -4.28 8.53
N ASP A 31 13.26 -4.44 7.90
CA ASP A 31 12.22 -3.39 7.80
C ASP A 31 11.84 -2.84 9.19
N PHE A 32 11.76 -3.72 10.19
CA PHE A 32 11.52 -3.33 11.58
C PHE A 32 12.68 -2.52 12.19
N VAL A 33 13.93 -2.95 11.98
CA VAL A 33 15.12 -2.27 12.53
C VAL A 33 15.31 -0.89 11.88
N GLU A 34 15.19 -0.79 10.55
CA GLU A 34 15.31 0.47 9.83
C GLU A 34 14.21 1.46 10.28
N ARG A 35 12.98 1.00 10.40
CA ARG A 35 11.88 1.79 10.95
C ARG A 35 12.16 2.27 12.38
N TRP A 36 12.64 1.38 13.25
CA TRP A 36 12.97 1.71 14.63
C TRP A 36 14.09 2.76 14.71
N TYR A 37 15.09 2.67 13.83
CA TYR A 37 16.18 3.65 13.74
C TYR A 37 15.64 5.00 13.26
N TYR A 38 14.84 5.01 12.22
CA TYR A 38 14.18 6.21 11.70
C TYR A 38 13.36 6.91 12.79
N ASP A 39 12.59 6.18 13.57
CA ASP A 39 11.78 6.72 14.67
C ASP A 39 12.59 7.37 15.78
N ARG A 40 13.85 6.99 15.95
CA ARG A 40 14.74 7.57 16.94
C ARG A 40 15.49 8.80 16.45
N THR A 41 15.66 8.93 15.17
CA THR A 41 16.44 10.01 14.55
C THR A 41 15.57 11.13 13.98
N HIS A 42 14.28 10.88 13.76
CA HIS A 42 13.34 11.84 13.18
C HIS A 42 12.12 12.05 14.07
N SER A 43 11.56 13.28 14.05
CA SER A 43 10.29 13.56 14.71
C SER A 43 9.15 12.75 14.07
N GLN A 44 8.34 12.10 14.89
CA GLN A 44 7.25 11.24 14.46
C GLN A 44 5.88 11.76 14.92
N GLU A 45 5.62 13.03 14.62
CA GLU A 45 4.29 13.61 14.88
C GLU A 45 3.21 12.95 14.01
N THR A 46 2.03 12.77 14.58
CA THR A 46 0.87 12.24 13.86
C THR A 46 0.37 13.27 12.83
N VAL A 47 0.24 12.85 11.57
CA VAL A 47 -0.18 13.74 10.48
C VAL A 47 -1.70 13.85 10.46
N SER A 48 -2.24 14.95 10.99
CA SER A 48 -3.68 15.12 11.27
C SER A 48 -4.41 16.13 10.38
N SER A 49 -3.71 16.76 9.42
CA SER A 49 -4.31 17.75 8.51
C SER A 49 -3.91 17.53 7.04
N LYS A 50 -4.73 18.07 6.13
CA LYS A 50 -4.43 18.06 4.70
C LYS A 50 -3.22 18.92 4.36
N GLU A 51 -3.05 20.02 5.08
CA GLU A 51 -1.92 20.94 4.93
C GLU A 51 -0.60 20.25 5.31
N ALA A 52 -0.59 19.46 6.39
CA ALA A 52 0.57 18.67 6.77
C ALA A 52 0.92 17.61 5.71
N ILE A 53 -0.08 16.89 5.17
CA ILE A 53 0.14 15.96 4.05
C ILE A 53 0.74 16.70 2.84
N GLN A 54 0.20 17.87 2.49
CA GLN A 54 0.69 18.67 1.35
C GLN A 54 2.13 19.15 1.58
N SER A 55 2.46 19.60 2.78
CA SER A 55 3.80 20.05 3.15
C SER A 55 4.81 18.91 3.01
N ILE A 56 4.48 17.72 3.53
CA ILE A 56 5.33 16.54 3.40
C ILE A 56 5.54 16.15 1.93
N LEU A 57 4.46 16.10 1.14
CA LEU A 57 4.56 15.77 -0.28
C LEU A 57 5.35 16.82 -1.07
N ALA A 58 5.34 18.09 -0.65
CA ALA A 58 6.05 19.17 -1.33
C ALA A 58 7.58 19.11 -1.11
N GLU A 59 8.06 18.37 -0.13
CA GLU A 59 9.49 18.15 0.11
C GLU A 59 10.11 17.15 -0.88
N PHE A 60 9.28 16.31 -1.53
CA PHE A 60 9.75 15.33 -2.48
C PHE A 60 9.73 15.86 -3.92
N GLU A 61 10.78 15.52 -4.70
CA GLU A 61 10.83 15.84 -6.12
C GLU A 61 9.65 15.18 -6.85
N ARG A 62 9.03 15.94 -7.76
CA ARG A 62 7.97 15.45 -8.65
C ARG A 62 8.53 15.15 -10.03
N VAL A 63 8.65 13.88 -10.36
CA VAL A 63 9.19 13.40 -11.62
C VAL A 63 8.03 13.05 -12.57
N PRO A 64 7.91 13.72 -13.74
CA PRO A 64 6.92 13.36 -14.73
C PRO A 64 7.25 11.98 -15.33
N TYR A 65 6.24 11.21 -15.70
CA TYR A 65 6.40 9.88 -16.31
C TYR A 65 7.46 9.85 -17.42
N ALA A 66 7.51 10.86 -18.26
CA ALA A 66 8.47 10.93 -19.39
C ALA A 66 9.94 11.05 -18.97
N LYS A 67 10.21 11.37 -17.71
CA LYS A 67 11.57 11.49 -17.13
C LYS A 67 11.90 10.36 -16.15
N LEU A 68 11.03 9.38 -15.99
CA LEU A 68 11.31 8.20 -15.14
C LEU A 68 12.45 7.39 -15.76
N ASP A 69 13.23 6.75 -14.90
CA ASP A 69 14.30 5.85 -15.31
C ASP A 69 13.75 4.75 -16.24
N PRO A 70 14.35 4.55 -17.44
CA PRO A 70 13.96 3.50 -18.37
C PRO A 70 14.02 2.09 -17.77
N ASP A 71 14.96 1.81 -16.86
CA ASP A 71 15.07 0.52 -16.17
C ASP A 71 13.92 0.30 -15.19
N TYR A 72 13.54 1.35 -14.44
CA TYR A 72 12.33 1.32 -13.62
C TYR A 72 11.09 1.00 -14.46
N LEU A 73 10.92 1.70 -15.58
CA LEU A 73 9.76 1.51 -16.45
C LEU A 73 9.67 0.06 -16.97
N ARG A 74 10.81 -0.51 -17.40
CA ARG A 74 10.89 -1.92 -17.86
C ARG A 74 10.62 -2.92 -16.74
N GLN A 75 11.28 -2.76 -15.59
CA GLN A 75 11.16 -3.68 -14.46
C GLN A 75 9.73 -3.73 -13.89
N THR A 76 9.03 -2.61 -13.95
CA THR A 76 7.65 -2.49 -13.46
C THR A 76 6.58 -2.73 -14.53
N ALA A 77 6.98 -2.96 -15.80
CA ALA A 77 6.12 -3.04 -16.98
C ALA A 77 5.30 -1.75 -17.22
N SER A 78 5.76 -0.61 -16.71
CA SER A 78 5.09 0.68 -16.88
C SER A 78 5.24 1.25 -18.30
N ASP A 79 6.21 0.76 -19.08
CA ASP A 79 6.47 1.12 -20.48
C ASP A 79 5.59 0.35 -21.49
N GLU A 80 4.84 -0.66 -21.08
CA GLU A 80 3.90 -1.35 -21.97
C GLU A 80 2.81 -0.39 -22.49
N ALA A 81 2.43 -0.51 -23.75
CA ALA A 81 1.56 0.44 -24.46
C ALA A 81 0.26 0.78 -23.70
N VAL A 82 -0.37 -0.22 -23.08
CA VAL A 82 -1.61 -0.04 -22.31
C VAL A 82 -1.38 0.83 -21.05
N PHE A 83 -0.27 0.62 -20.35
CA PHE A 83 0.06 1.34 -19.13
C PHE A 83 0.65 2.72 -19.42
N ARG A 84 1.49 2.82 -20.46
CA ARG A 84 2.02 4.09 -20.96
C ARG A 84 0.89 5.09 -21.24
N LYS A 85 -0.18 4.65 -21.91
CA LYS A 85 -1.36 5.50 -22.16
C LYS A 85 -2.04 5.99 -20.87
N MET A 86 -2.03 5.17 -19.82
CA MET A 86 -2.65 5.51 -18.52
C MET A 86 -1.75 6.42 -17.66
N LEU A 87 -0.44 6.29 -17.80
CA LEU A 87 0.56 6.87 -16.90
C LEU A 87 1.26 8.11 -17.47
N SER A 88 1.20 8.33 -18.80
CA SER A 88 1.97 9.37 -19.52
C SER A 88 1.79 10.80 -19.01
N ASN A 89 0.65 11.10 -18.39
CA ASN A 89 0.35 12.42 -17.80
C ASN A 89 0.47 12.44 -16.27
N LYS A 90 1.05 11.40 -15.67
CA LYS A 90 1.22 11.30 -14.22
C LYS A 90 2.57 11.82 -13.77
N PHE A 91 2.62 12.24 -12.50
CA PHE A 91 3.83 12.61 -11.79
C PHE A 91 4.03 11.67 -10.63
N TYR A 92 5.27 11.29 -10.40
CA TYR A 92 5.69 10.44 -9.31
C TYR A 92 6.45 11.27 -8.28
N TYR A 93 6.32 10.92 -7.02
CA TYR A 93 7.20 11.44 -6.00
C TYR A 93 8.45 10.56 -5.94
N LEU A 94 9.62 11.17 -5.95
CA LEU A 94 10.88 10.49 -5.74
C LEU A 94 11.16 10.46 -4.24
N ILE A 95 11.10 9.29 -3.65
CA ILE A 95 11.27 9.09 -2.21
C ILE A 95 12.69 8.57 -1.96
N PRO A 96 13.59 9.37 -1.36
CA PRO A 96 14.96 8.96 -1.10
C PRO A 96 15.05 8.11 0.16
N GLY A 97 15.94 7.12 0.15
CA GLY A 97 16.41 6.38 1.29
C GLY A 97 15.34 5.86 2.22
N ASP A 98 15.52 6.14 3.48
CA ASP A 98 14.67 5.73 4.59
C ASP A 98 13.44 6.65 4.80
N GLU A 99 13.27 7.73 4.02
CA GLU A 99 12.08 8.59 4.02
C GLU A 99 10.78 7.81 3.74
N ILE A 100 10.87 6.59 3.24
CA ILE A 100 9.71 5.67 3.18
C ILE A 100 9.08 5.43 4.55
N TYR A 101 9.83 5.56 5.64
CA TYR A 101 9.31 5.38 7.01
C TYR A 101 8.67 6.64 7.58
N ARG A 102 8.71 7.77 6.88
CA ARG A 102 8.03 9.00 7.26
C ARG A 102 6.53 8.82 7.33
N LYS A 103 5.89 9.31 8.39
CA LYS A 103 4.44 9.36 8.50
C LYS A 103 3.87 10.31 7.45
N ILE A 104 2.78 9.90 6.80
CA ILE A 104 2.15 10.66 5.72
C ILE A 104 0.67 10.94 5.98
N VAL A 105 -0.01 10.09 6.74
CA VAL A 105 -1.42 10.29 7.12
C VAL A 105 -1.73 9.54 8.42
N GLY A 106 -2.19 10.24 9.44
CA GLY A 106 -2.28 9.68 10.78
C GLY A 106 -0.91 9.19 11.23
N ASP A 107 -0.84 7.96 11.70
CA ASP A 107 0.40 7.25 12.03
C ASP A 107 0.87 6.31 10.92
N PHE A 108 0.17 6.29 9.78
CA PHE A 108 0.56 5.52 8.60
C PHE A 108 1.68 6.20 7.84
N ARG A 109 2.58 5.37 7.31
CA ARG A 109 3.82 5.80 6.67
C ARG A 109 3.72 5.69 5.15
N ILE A 110 4.60 6.38 4.43
CA ILE A 110 4.75 6.19 2.99
C ILE A 110 4.91 4.71 2.66
N ARG A 111 5.72 3.99 3.45
CA ARG A 111 5.95 2.54 3.36
C ARG A 111 4.67 1.70 3.27
N ASP A 112 3.62 2.09 3.99
CA ASP A 112 2.36 1.35 4.03
C ASP A 112 1.58 1.44 2.71
N PHE A 113 1.81 2.49 1.92
CA PHE A 113 1.17 2.73 0.62
C PHE A 113 2.01 2.25 -0.57
N LEU A 114 3.23 1.77 -0.36
CA LEU A 114 4.12 1.32 -1.42
C LEU A 114 3.83 -0.14 -1.85
N PRO A 115 4.17 -0.52 -3.09
CA PRO A 115 4.01 -1.91 -3.53
C PRO A 115 4.95 -2.84 -2.76
N ASN A 116 4.47 -4.04 -2.42
CA ASN A 116 5.28 -5.07 -1.78
C ASN A 116 5.78 -6.09 -2.80
N ASP A 117 6.46 -5.62 -3.82
CA ASP A 117 6.97 -6.42 -4.94
C ASP A 117 8.50 -6.58 -4.95
N GLN A 118 9.02 -7.15 -6.02
CA GLN A 118 10.46 -7.39 -6.14
C GLN A 118 11.25 -6.08 -6.26
N TYR A 119 10.73 -5.09 -6.99
CA TYR A 119 11.38 -3.79 -7.16
C TYR A 119 11.55 -3.09 -5.81
N PHE A 120 10.46 -3.05 -5.02
CA PHE A 120 10.50 -2.45 -3.70
C PHE A 120 11.45 -3.21 -2.74
N ARG A 121 11.49 -4.56 -2.81
CA ARG A 121 12.43 -5.33 -1.99
C ARG A 121 13.89 -5.10 -2.35
N GLN A 122 14.20 -4.74 -3.60
CA GLN A 122 15.56 -4.33 -4.00
C GLN A 122 15.92 -2.98 -3.37
N HIS A 123 14.98 -2.03 -3.36
CA HIS A 123 15.17 -0.75 -2.67
C HIS A 123 15.48 -0.95 -1.17
N LEU A 124 14.73 -1.80 -0.47
CA LEU A 124 14.99 -2.11 0.94
C LEU A 124 16.38 -2.72 1.23
N ARG A 125 17.07 -3.22 0.22
CA ARG A 125 18.44 -3.76 0.38
C ARG A 125 19.51 -2.68 0.46
N ASN A 126 19.24 -1.53 -0.09
CA ASN A 126 20.20 -0.44 -0.23
C ASN A 126 19.51 0.92 -0.01
N LEU A 127 18.94 1.12 1.18
CA LEU A 127 18.15 2.33 1.48
C LEU A 127 18.98 3.61 1.34
N ASP A 128 20.22 3.62 1.83
CA ASP A 128 21.07 4.82 1.86
C ASP A 128 21.40 5.38 0.48
N ASP A 129 21.48 4.51 -0.54
CA ASP A 129 21.88 4.87 -1.91
C ASP A 129 20.73 4.70 -2.92
N SER A 130 19.49 4.52 -2.47
CA SER A 130 18.40 4.25 -3.39
C SER A 130 17.26 5.26 -3.28
N GLU A 131 16.58 5.44 -4.39
CA GLU A 131 15.39 6.27 -4.52
C GLU A 131 14.24 5.44 -5.07
N LEU A 132 13.03 5.75 -4.67
CA LEU A 132 11.84 5.01 -5.06
C LEU A 132 10.80 5.93 -5.67
N TYR A 133 10.31 5.57 -6.85
CA TYR A 133 9.19 6.27 -7.49
C TYR A 133 7.86 5.84 -6.88
N TRP A 134 7.17 6.79 -6.28
CA TRP A 134 5.85 6.59 -5.70
C TRP A 134 4.78 7.38 -6.44
N LEU A 135 3.86 6.68 -7.09
CA LEU A 135 2.68 7.31 -7.66
C LEU A 135 1.55 7.28 -6.63
N VAL A 136 1.17 8.46 -6.16
CA VAL A 136 0.00 8.64 -5.29
C VAL A 136 -0.81 9.86 -5.72
N ASN A 137 -2.13 9.70 -5.73
CA ASN A 137 -3.03 10.84 -5.82
C ASN A 137 -3.27 11.39 -4.41
N PRO A 138 -2.89 12.64 -4.09
CA PRO A 138 -3.09 13.20 -2.75
C PRO A 138 -4.53 13.11 -2.23
N LYS A 139 -5.53 13.08 -3.13
CA LYS A 139 -6.93 12.88 -2.74
C LYS A 139 -7.18 11.54 -2.03
N LEU A 140 -6.36 10.51 -2.32
CA LEU A 140 -6.44 9.22 -1.62
C LEU A 140 -6.02 9.39 -0.15
N LEU A 141 -4.92 10.10 0.10
CA LEU A 141 -4.44 10.38 1.45
C LEU A 141 -5.44 11.24 2.24
N TYR A 142 -6.06 12.23 1.56
CA TYR A 142 -7.11 13.07 2.20
C TYR A 142 -8.36 12.25 2.53
N ALA A 143 -8.77 11.32 1.66
CA ALA A 143 -9.89 10.43 1.93
C ALA A 143 -9.58 9.48 3.09
N PHE A 144 -8.34 9.00 3.17
CA PHE A 144 -7.88 8.15 4.26
C PHE A 144 -7.86 8.92 5.60
N LEU A 145 -7.33 10.14 5.61
CA LEU A 145 -7.38 11.03 6.78
C LEU A 145 -8.82 11.30 7.22
N GLN A 146 -9.72 11.58 6.27
CA GLN A 146 -11.13 11.80 6.57
C GLN A 146 -11.80 10.57 7.18
N LEU A 147 -11.45 9.35 6.73
CA LEU A 147 -11.92 8.11 7.35
C LEU A 147 -11.50 8.03 8.83
N GLN A 148 -10.23 8.31 9.13
CA GLN A 148 -9.72 8.32 10.50
C GLN A 148 -10.44 9.35 11.37
N GLN A 149 -10.64 10.57 10.86
CA GLN A 149 -11.31 11.65 11.57
C GLN A 149 -12.79 11.33 11.85
N GLU A 150 -13.50 10.72 10.90
CA GLU A 150 -14.91 10.34 11.08
C GLU A 150 -15.07 9.16 12.05
N LEU A 151 -14.12 8.21 12.05
CA LEU A 151 -14.08 7.15 13.06
C LEU A 151 -13.87 7.73 14.46
N ALA A 152 -12.86 8.56 14.64
CA ALA A 152 -12.55 9.19 15.93
C ALA A 152 -13.71 10.05 16.45
N LYS A 153 -14.36 10.85 15.57
CA LYS A 153 -15.52 11.68 15.89
C LYS A 153 -16.70 10.85 16.41
N GLN A 154 -16.86 9.62 15.96
CA GLN A 154 -17.91 8.70 16.40
C GLN A 154 -17.48 7.82 17.60
N GLY A 155 -16.29 8.05 18.17
CA GLY A 155 -15.77 7.30 19.32
C GLY A 155 -15.16 5.95 18.98
N TYR A 156 -14.87 5.70 17.70
CA TYR A 156 -14.25 4.46 17.23
C TYR A 156 -12.72 4.56 17.18
N GLN A 157 -12.06 3.40 17.13
CA GLN A 157 -10.62 3.30 16.92
C GLN A 157 -10.26 3.76 15.50
N SER A 158 -9.54 4.87 15.39
CA SER A 158 -9.29 5.53 14.10
C SER A 158 -8.14 4.93 13.28
N ASP A 159 -7.36 4.03 13.86
CA ASP A 159 -6.18 3.38 13.29
C ASP A 159 -6.25 1.85 13.30
N ALA A 160 -7.40 1.28 13.72
CA ALA A 160 -7.59 -0.16 13.85
C ALA A 160 -7.77 -0.86 12.50
N PHE A 161 -6.85 -0.63 11.56
CA PHE A 161 -6.76 -1.33 10.28
C PHE A 161 -5.31 -1.42 9.79
N VAL A 162 -5.06 -2.33 8.86
CA VAL A 162 -3.77 -2.53 8.22
C VAL A 162 -3.93 -2.26 6.72
N ILE A 163 -3.09 -1.39 6.17
CA ILE A 163 -2.97 -1.22 4.73
C ILE A 163 -2.13 -2.38 4.21
N TYR A 164 -2.67 -3.14 3.26
CA TYR A 164 -1.92 -4.24 2.63
C TYR A 164 -1.66 -4.03 1.14
N ASN A 165 -2.36 -3.08 0.52
CA ASN A 165 -2.07 -2.61 -0.83
C ASN A 165 -2.39 -1.11 -0.95
N GLY A 166 -1.41 -0.34 -1.37
CA GLY A 166 -1.58 1.02 -1.87
C GLY A 166 -1.30 1.08 -3.37
N TYR A 167 -0.26 1.81 -3.77
CA TYR A 167 0.22 1.82 -5.15
C TYR A 167 0.69 0.43 -5.58
N ARG A 168 0.42 0.06 -6.85
CA ARG A 168 0.88 -1.19 -7.45
C ARG A 168 1.54 -0.92 -8.79
N HIS A 169 2.74 -1.44 -8.97
CA HIS A 169 3.34 -1.49 -10.30
C HIS A 169 2.52 -2.38 -11.24
N PRO A 170 2.44 -2.06 -12.54
CA PRO A 170 1.70 -2.87 -13.53
C PRO A 170 2.07 -4.36 -13.52
N ALA A 171 3.38 -4.68 -13.48
CA ALA A 171 3.86 -6.08 -13.40
C ALA A 171 3.32 -6.80 -12.15
N TYR A 172 3.38 -6.15 -11.00
CA TYR A 172 2.87 -6.71 -9.75
C TYR A 172 1.34 -6.89 -9.77
N ASN A 173 0.63 -5.88 -10.26
CA ASN A 173 -0.84 -5.96 -10.41
C ASN A 173 -1.27 -7.14 -11.28
N ARG A 174 -0.57 -7.39 -12.40
CA ARG A 174 -0.80 -8.55 -13.27
C ARG A 174 -0.52 -9.87 -12.54
N LYS A 175 0.61 -9.95 -11.82
CA LYS A 175 1.02 -11.14 -11.08
C LYS A 175 -0.02 -11.61 -10.06
N ILE A 176 -0.71 -10.66 -9.41
CA ILE A 176 -1.75 -10.96 -8.42
C ILE A 176 -3.17 -11.04 -9.01
N GLY A 177 -3.32 -11.06 -10.34
CA GLY A 177 -4.63 -11.14 -10.99
C GLY A 177 -5.47 -9.87 -10.90
N GLY A 178 -4.86 -8.71 -10.64
CA GLY A 178 -5.57 -7.44 -10.56
C GLY A 178 -6.10 -6.98 -11.93
N ALA A 179 -7.20 -6.22 -11.92
CA ALA A 179 -7.80 -5.67 -13.14
C ALA A 179 -6.77 -4.83 -13.94
N SER A 180 -6.80 -4.92 -15.27
CA SER A 180 -5.86 -4.20 -16.17
C SER A 180 -5.93 -2.67 -16.03
N ARG A 181 -7.08 -2.14 -15.60
CA ARG A 181 -7.31 -0.72 -15.32
C ARG A 181 -7.49 -0.46 -13.83
N SER A 182 -6.74 -1.19 -13.01
CA SER A 182 -6.78 -1.05 -11.55
C SER A 182 -6.44 0.37 -11.11
N ARG A 183 -7.18 0.91 -10.12
CA ARG A 183 -6.90 2.23 -9.54
C ARG A 183 -5.63 2.24 -8.69
N HIS A 184 -5.18 1.08 -8.23
CA HIS A 184 -3.88 0.95 -7.57
C HIS A 184 -2.72 1.32 -8.50
N ILE A 185 -2.79 0.98 -9.80
CA ILE A 185 -1.78 1.38 -10.79
C ILE A 185 -1.69 2.90 -10.94
N LEU A 186 -2.78 3.61 -10.70
CA LEU A 186 -2.85 5.07 -10.79
C LEU A 186 -2.56 5.78 -9.45
N GLY A 187 -2.22 5.04 -8.39
CA GLY A 187 -2.06 5.61 -7.04
C GLY A 187 -3.35 6.20 -6.47
N GLU A 188 -4.50 5.73 -6.91
CA GLU A 188 -5.82 6.25 -6.56
C GLU A 188 -6.59 5.33 -5.61
N ALA A 189 -6.03 4.20 -5.20
CA ALA A 189 -6.73 3.18 -4.42
C ALA A 189 -5.89 2.63 -3.27
N VAL A 190 -6.58 2.16 -2.25
CA VAL A 190 -6.01 1.44 -1.12
C VAL A 190 -6.90 0.25 -0.74
N ASP A 191 -6.27 -0.86 -0.36
CA ASP A 191 -6.91 -2.02 0.26
C ASP A 191 -6.50 -2.07 1.73
N ILE A 192 -7.47 -2.13 2.62
CA ILE A 192 -7.29 -2.19 4.07
C ILE A 192 -7.91 -3.46 4.64
N SER A 193 -7.28 -4.01 5.69
CA SER A 193 -7.85 -5.08 6.53
C SER A 193 -8.31 -4.48 7.85
N ILE A 194 -9.60 -4.57 8.12
CA ILE A 194 -10.25 -4.00 9.30
C ILE A 194 -9.91 -4.83 10.54
N ARG A 195 -9.63 -4.13 11.63
CA ARG A 195 -9.39 -4.70 12.96
C ARG A 195 -10.55 -4.38 13.87
N ASP A 196 -10.31 -4.36 15.17
CA ASP A 196 -11.29 -4.01 16.21
C ASP A 196 -11.56 -2.49 16.20
N ILE A 197 -12.53 -2.05 15.42
CA ILE A 197 -12.91 -0.64 15.26
C ILE A 197 -13.77 -0.16 16.44
N ASN A 198 -14.67 -1.02 16.92
CA ASN A 198 -15.60 -0.67 18.00
C ASN A 198 -15.01 -0.82 19.41
N GLY A 199 -13.81 -1.40 19.55
CA GLY A 199 -13.09 -1.53 20.82
C GLY A 199 -13.62 -2.65 21.73
N ASP A 200 -14.33 -3.66 21.17
CA ASP A 200 -14.87 -4.77 21.94
C ASP A 200 -13.88 -5.95 22.14
N GLY A 201 -12.65 -5.80 21.66
CA GLY A 201 -11.58 -6.80 21.72
C GLY A 201 -11.63 -7.83 20.58
N ARG A 202 -12.48 -7.65 19.57
CA ARG A 202 -12.66 -8.59 18.47
C ARG A 202 -12.72 -7.87 17.12
N SER A 203 -12.16 -8.49 16.10
CA SER A 203 -12.31 -8.03 14.72
C SER A 203 -13.44 -8.80 14.05
N THR A 204 -14.57 -8.17 13.83
CA THR A 204 -15.81 -8.80 13.40
C THR A 204 -16.43 -8.12 12.18
N LYS A 205 -17.51 -8.71 11.65
CA LYS A 205 -18.30 -8.10 10.58
C LYS A 205 -18.87 -6.72 11.00
N ALA A 206 -19.18 -6.51 12.28
CA ALA A 206 -19.71 -5.24 12.78
C ALA A 206 -18.70 -4.11 12.56
N ASP A 207 -17.40 -4.34 12.82
CA ASP A 207 -16.33 -3.38 12.57
C ASP A 207 -16.25 -3.01 11.10
N LYS A 208 -16.32 -4.01 10.23
CA LYS A 208 -16.29 -3.80 8.78
C LYS A 208 -17.48 -2.97 8.30
N GLU A 209 -18.68 -3.23 8.80
CA GLU A 209 -19.90 -2.47 8.44
C GLU A 209 -19.80 -1.00 8.88
N ILE A 210 -19.20 -0.70 10.04
CA ILE A 210 -18.91 0.67 10.48
C ILE A 210 -18.05 1.39 9.45
N VAL A 211 -16.92 0.79 9.07
CA VAL A 211 -15.99 1.39 8.09
C VAL A 211 -16.65 1.56 6.72
N LEU A 212 -17.37 0.54 6.24
CA LEU A 212 -18.10 0.60 4.96
C LEU A 212 -19.14 1.72 4.95
N ALA A 213 -19.88 1.89 6.04
CA ALA A 213 -20.90 2.94 6.16
C ALA A 213 -20.26 4.33 6.11
N ILE A 214 -19.17 4.57 6.83
CA ILE A 214 -18.45 5.83 6.84
C ILE A 214 -17.85 6.12 5.46
N LEU A 215 -17.19 5.15 4.84
CA LEU A 215 -16.65 5.29 3.49
C LEU A 215 -17.75 5.66 2.48
N ASP A 216 -18.86 4.90 2.48
CA ASP A 216 -19.92 5.09 1.48
C ASP A 216 -20.66 6.42 1.65
N ARG A 217 -20.95 6.84 2.88
CA ARG A 217 -21.79 8.03 3.13
C ARG A 217 -20.99 9.32 3.19
N THR A 218 -19.82 9.30 3.80
CA THR A 218 -19.11 10.52 4.23
C THR A 218 -17.82 10.76 3.45
N VAL A 219 -17.00 9.72 3.26
CA VAL A 219 -15.63 9.89 2.74
C VAL A 219 -15.60 9.95 1.21
N ILE A 220 -16.07 8.90 0.54
CA ILE A 220 -16.02 8.80 -0.91
C ILE A 220 -17.37 9.08 -1.59
N GLY A 221 -18.48 8.76 -0.94
CA GLY A 221 -19.84 9.04 -1.42
C GLY A 221 -20.05 8.65 -2.89
N ASN A 222 -20.49 9.62 -3.69
CA ASN A 222 -20.68 9.42 -5.13
C ASN A 222 -19.43 9.66 -5.98
N ARG A 223 -18.27 9.95 -5.35
CA ARG A 223 -17.01 10.33 -6.03
C ARG A 223 -15.93 9.26 -5.99
N GLY A 224 -16.22 8.08 -5.44
CA GLY A 224 -15.23 7.02 -5.32
C GLY A 224 -15.77 5.61 -5.51
N GLY A 225 -14.84 4.68 -5.61
CA GLY A 225 -15.09 3.24 -5.65
C GLY A 225 -15.03 2.61 -4.26
N LEU A 226 -15.89 1.64 -4.00
CA LEU A 226 -15.90 0.82 -2.78
C LEU A 226 -16.09 -0.64 -3.14
N GLY A 227 -15.07 -1.44 -2.86
CA GLY A 227 -15.09 -2.89 -3.00
C GLY A 227 -15.31 -3.54 -1.64
N ARG A 228 -16.33 -4.38 -1.56
CA ARG A 228 -16.63 -5.20 -0.40
C ARG A 228 -16.22 -6.62 -0.71
N TYR A 229 -15.34 -7.20 0.08
CA TYR A 229 -14.92 -8.60 -0.09
C TYR A 229 -15.70 -9.47 0.91
N PRO A 230 -16.86 -10.03 0.52
CA PRO A 230 -17.68 -10.83 1.43
C PRO A 230 -16.89 -11.98 2.04
N GLY A 231 -17.15 -12.30 3.31
CA GLY A 231 -16.42 -13.36 4.01
C GLY A 231 -15.01 -13.00 4.50
N THR A 232 -14.54 -11.79 4.21
CA THR A 232 -13.23 -11.28 4.68
C THR A 232 -13.37 -9.98 5.46
N MET A 233 -12.30 -9.56 6.14
CA MET A 233 -12.20 -8.24 6.77
C MET A 233 -11.62 -7.17 5.84
N SER A 234 -11.44 -7.49 4.57
CA SER A 234 -10.85 -6.60 3.59
C SER A 234 -11.87 -5.63 3.00
N VAL A 235 -11.42 -4.40 2.74
CA VAL A 235 -12.17 -3.34 2.08
C VAL A 235 -11.24 -2.63 1.10
N HIS A 236 -11.73 -2.41 -0.12
CA HIS A 236 -11.09 -1.53 -1.10
C HIS A 236 -11.81 -0.20 -1.13
N PHE A 237 -11.09 0.92 -1.19
CA PHE A 237 -11.67 2.17 -1.63
C PHE A 237 -10.74 2.97 -2.54
N ASP A 238 -11.32 3.81 -3.39
CA ASP A 238 -10.58 4.62 -4.35
C ASP A 238 -11.24 5.98 -4.61
N VAL A 239 -10.45 6.89 -5.19
CA VAL A 239 -10.84 8.28 -5.47
C VAL A 239 -11.02 8.55 -6.96
N ARG A 240 -11.61 7.60 -7.70
CA ARG A 240 -11.81 7.65 -9.18
C ARG A 240 -12.69 8.78 -9.69
N GLY A 241 -13.33 9.57 -8.84
CA GLY A 241 -14.18 10.71 -9.21
C GLY A 241 -15.63 10.37 -9.55
N ARG A 242 -16.02 9.10 -9.56
CA ARG A 242 -17.38 8.63 -9.82
C ARG A 242 -17.76 7.43 -8.95
N ARG A 243 -19.03 7.25 -8.68
CA ARG A 243 -19.52 6.13 -7.88
C ARG A 243 -19.26 4.78 -8.57
N ALA A 244 -18.68 3.85 -7.83
CA ALA A 244 -18.59 2.43 -8.17
C ALA A 244 -18.69 1.60 -6.89
N ARG A 245 -19.52 0.55 -6.92
CA ARG A 245 -19.72 -0.39 -5.81
C ARG A 245 -19.71 -1.79 -6.35
N TRP A 246 -18.95 -2.67 -5.71
CA TRP A 246 -18.90 -4.07 -6.12
C TRP A 246 -18.59 -4.98 -4.95
N ASP A 247 -19.00 -6.23 -5.10
CA ASP A 247 -18.62 -7.36 -4.28
C ASP A 247 -17.67 -8.23 -5.09
N GLN A 248 -16.52 -8.56 -4.53
CA GLN A 248 -15.58 -9.49 -5.13
C GLN A 248 -15.51 -10.74 -4.25
N GLN A 249 -15.79 -11.90 -4.84
CA GLN A 249 -15.62 -13.21 -4.22
C GLN A 249 -14.20 -13.72 -4.37
#